data_696036cda58a0e24363f8d1aecec5b0c
#
_entry.id   696036cda58a0e24363f8d1aecec5b0c
#
_cell.length_a   1.000
_cell.length_b   1.000
_cell.length_c   1.000
_cell.angle_alpha   90.00
_cell.angle_beta   90.00
_cell.angle_gamma   90.00
#
_symmetry.space_group_name_H-M   'P 1'
#
loop_
_entity.id
_entity.type
_entity.pdbx_description
1 polymer ?
#
loop_
_entity_poly.entity_id
_entity_poly.type
_entity_poly.pdbx_seq_one_letter_code
_entity_poly.pdbx_strand_id
1 'polypeptide(L)'
;PVAAEQHAAFKRIKSIDDLEQSLVSNGDRVTMFDYYADWCVECKRMERTTFIDPGVMKLMDRLQLVQADVTANDDTDQALMRRFGVIGPPAILFFDREGVEMKAYRLVGYFKADEFSTHLQKVLAAQ
;
A
#
# COMPACT_ATOMS: atom_id res chain seq x y z
N PRO A 1 -12.78 -5.78 -18.92
CA PRO A 1 -11.46 -6.33 -19.08
C PRO A 1 -10.36 -5.30 -19.06
N VAL A 2 -10.55 -4.17 -19.71
CA VAL A 2 -9.53 -3.14 -19.72
C VAL A 2 -9.20 -2.65 -18.31
N ALA A 3 -10.23 -2.47 -17.47
CA ALA A 3 -10.04 -1.99 -16.11
C ALA A 3 -9.15 -2.91 -15.30
N ALA A 4 -9.30 -4.24 -15.48
CA ALA A 4 -8.50 -5.21 -14.75
C ALA A 4 -7.01 -5.10 -15.10
N GLU A 5 -6.71 -4.78 -16.35
CA GLU A 5 -5.33 -4.68 -16.83
C GLU A 5 -4.61 -3.46 -16.32
N GLN A 6 -5.36 -2.47 -15.81
CA GLN A 6 -4.80 -1.22 -15.33
C GLN A 6 -4.63 -1.18 -13.83
N HIS A 7 -4.99 -2.25 -13.14
CA HIS A 7 -4.82 -2.31 -11.69
C HIS A 7 -3.35 -2.49 -11.35
N ALA A 8 -2.92 -1.84 -10.27
CA ALA A 8 -1.58 -2.00 -9.78
C ALA A 8 -1.34 -3.45 -9.37
N ALA A 9 -0.13 -3.95 -9.60
CA ALA A 9 0.21 -5.34 -9.35
C ALA A 9 0.64 -5.54 -7.89
N PHE A 10 -0.30 -5.47 -6.97
CA PHE A 10 -0.04 -5.72 -5.56
C PHE A 10 0.11 -7.22 -5.28
N LYS A 11 1.14 -7.55 -4.49
CA LYS A 11 1.24 -8.89 -3.92
C LYS A 11 0.35 -8.94 -2.68
N ARG A 12 -0.65 -9.82 -2.69
CA ARG A 12 -1.55 -10.01 -1.55
C ARG A 12 -0.88 -10.83 -0.47
N ILE A 13 -1.00 -10.36 0.77
CA ILE A 13 -0.52 -11.08 1.96
C ILE A 13 -1.65 -11.14 2.98
N LYS A 14 -1.50 -12.00 3.98
CA LYS A 14 -2.56 -12.17 5.00
C LYS A 14 -2.07 -11.84 6.40
N SER A 15 -0.93 -12.36 6.81
CA SER A 15 -0.46 -12.31 8.19
C SER A 15 0.69 -11.35 8.39
N ILE A 16 1.00 -11.06 9.65
CA ILE A 16 2.19 -10.30 10.03
C ILE A 16 3.45 -11.00 9.49
N ASP A 17 3.51 -12.34 9.61
CA ASP A 17 4.66 -13.10 9.11
C ASP A 17 4.83 -12.92 7.60
N ASP A 18 3.73 -12.94 6.86
CA ASP A 18 3.78 -12.71 5.41
C ASP A 18 4.39 -11.35 5.09
N LEU A 19 3.98 -10.33 5.83
CA LEU A 19 4.52 -8.99 5.63
C LEU A 19 6.01 -8.96 5.94
N GLU A 20 6.42 -9.54 7.06
CA GLU A 20 7.83 -9.57 7.45
C GLU A 20 8.68 -10.26 6.40
N GLN A 21 8.20 -11.37 5.84
CA GLN A 21 8.90 -12.05 4.75
C GLN A 21 9.03 -11.17 3.52
N SER A 22 7.99 -10.43 3.19
CA SER A 22 8.02 -9.49 2.06
C SER A 22 9.03 -8.38 2.28
N LEU A 23 9.13 -7.90 3.51
CA LEU A 23 10.08 -6.82 3.84
C LEU A 23 11.54 -7.30 3.75
N VAL A 24 11.79 -8.57 4.08
CA VAL A 24 13.13 -9.16 3.95
C VAL A 24 13.48 -9.35 2.47
N SER A 25 12.53 -9.82 1.66
CA SER A 25 12.76 -10.08 0.23
C SER A 25 12.21 -8.94 -0.62
N ASN A 26 12.61 -7.72 -0.30
CA ASN A 26 12.07 -6.52 -0.94
C ASN A 26 12.77 -6.13 -2.25
N GLY A 27 13.77 -6.87 -2.69
CA GLY A 27 14.50 -6.55 -3.91
C GLY A 27 15.25 -5.22 -3.84
N ASP A 28 15.68 -4.83 -2.65
CA ASP A 28 16.37 -3.56 -2.40
C ASP A 28 15.48 -2.36 -2.79
N ARG A 29 14.18 -2.51 -2.58
CA ARG A 29 13.19 -1.46 -2.88
C ARG A 29 12.49 -1.00 -1.62
N VAL A 30 12.01 0.24 -1.68
CA VAL A 30 11.03 0.73 -0.71
C VAL A 30 9.73 -0.05 -0.91
N THR A 31 9.08 -0.41 0.19
CA THR A 31 7.80 -1.15 0.15
C THR A 31 6.65 -0.20 0.43
N MET A 32 5.64 -0.24 -0.43
CA MET A 32 4.35 0.40 -0.21
C MET A 32 3.37 -0.68 0.22
N PHE A 33 2.85 -0.57 1.45
CA PHE A 33 1.95 -1.55 2.03
C PHE A 33 0.56 -0.93 2.19
N ASP A 34 -0.40 -1.48 1.47
CA ASP A 34 -1.76 -0.96 1.35
C ASP A 34 -2.77 -1.87 2.07
N TYR A 35 -3.55 -1.29 2.97
CA TYR A 35 -4.70 -1.98 3.57
C TYR A 35 -5.94 -1.72 2.71
N TYR A 36 -6.59 -2.77 2.30
CA TYR A 36 -7.73 -2.75 1.39
C TYR A 36 -8.89 -3.60 1.95
N ALA A 37 -10.11 -3.23 1.60
CA ALA A 37 -11.28 -4.08 1.83
C ALA A 37 -12.32 -3.84 0.74
N ASP A 38 -13.08 -4.89 0.40
CA ASP A 38 -14.14 -4.78 -0.62
C ASP A 38 -15.23 -3.78 -0.20
N TRP A 39 -15.49 -3.67 1.11
CA TRP A 39 -16.50 -2.74 1.63
C TRP A 39 -15.97 -1.31 1.81
N CYS A 40 -14.72 -1.06 1.49
CA CYS A 40 -14.09 0.24 1.67
C CYS A 40 -14.28 1.09 0.41
N VAL A 41 -15.18 2.07 0.48
CA VAL A 41 -15.50 2.94 -0.67
C VAL A 41 -14.27 3.72 -1.15
N GLU A 42 -13.50 4.27 -0.21
CA GLU A 42 -12.33 5.06 -0.57
C GLU A 42 -11.20 4.19 -1.13
N CYS A 43 -11.11 2.92 -0.73
CA CYS A 43 -10.17 1.99 -1.35
C CYS A 43 -10.50 1.77 -2.82
N LYS A 44 -11.79 1.58 -3.12
CA LYS A 44 -12.27 1.43 -4.48
C LYS A 44 -11.98 2.68 -5.31
N ARG A 45 -12.18 3.85 -4.70
CA ARG A 45 -11.94 5.11 -5.35
C ARG A 45 -10.46 5.30 -5.69
N MET A 46 -9.56 4.89 -4.79
CA MET A 46 -8.13 4.90 -5.06
C MET A 46 -7.79 4.03 -6.28
N GLU A 47 -8.37 2.84 -6.34
CA GLU A 47 -8.13 1.93 -7.47
C GLU A 47 -8.61 2.48 -8.80
N ARG A 48 -9.76 3.18 -8.79
CA ARG A 48 -10.36 3.68 -10.03
C ARG A 48 -9.75 4.96 -10.54
N THR A 49 -9.10 5.74 -9.69
CA THR A 49 -8.62 7.07 -10.06
C THR A 49 -7.12 7.22 -9.85
N THR A 50 -6.65 7.01 -8.64
CA THR A 50 -5.27 7.33 -8.25
C THR A 50 -4.27 6.29 -8.76
N PHE A 51 -4.56 5.01 -8.53
CA PHE A 51 -3.61 3.95 -8.86
C PHE A 51 -3.52 3.68 -10.36
N ILE A 52 -4.47 4.14 -11.16
CA ILE A 52 -4.43 3.99 -12.62
C ILE A 52 -3.86 5.22 -13.32
N ASP A 53 -3.55 6.28 -12.58
CA ASP A 53 -2.94 7.46 -13.17
C ASP A 53 -1.54 7.11 -13.69
N PRO A 54 -1.21 7.44 -14.95
CA PRO A 54 0.08 7.03 -15.52
C PRO A 54 1.30 7.52 -14.75
N GLY A 55 1.26 8.74 -14.23
CA GLY A 55 2.35 9.28 -13.43
C GLY A 55 2.53 8.54 -12.11
N VAL A 56 1.41 8.21 -11.45
CA VAL A 56 1.43 7.43 -10.22
C VAL A 56 1.94 6.02 -10.49
N MET A 57 1.44 5.36 -11.53
CA MET A 57 1.85 4.00 -11.88
C MET A 57 3.35 3.91 -12.13
N LYS A 58 3.91 4.92 -12.78
CA LYS A 58 5.34 4.98 -13.08
C LYS A 58 6.17 5.00 -11.80
N LEU A 59 5.72 5.75 -10.80
CA LEU A 59 6.40 5.80 -9.49
C LEU A 59 6.20 4.50 -8.73
N MET A 60 4.98 3.94 -8.76
CA MET A 60 4.70 2.67 -8.09
C MET A 60 5.53 1.52 -8.65
N ASP A 61 5.90 1.57 -9.94
CA ASP A 61 6.77 0.55 -10.53
C ASP A 61 8.16 0.50 -9.88
N ARG A 62 8.55 1.55 -9.18
CA ARG A 62 9.83 1.60 -8.47
C ARG A 62 9.76 1.04 -7.05
N LEU A 63 8.57 0.66 -6.61
CA LEU A 63 8.32 0.19 -5.25
C LEU A 63 7.99 -1.31 -5.25
N GLN A 64 8.22 -1.96 -4.10
CA GLN A 64 7.59 -3.24 -3.85
C GLN A 64 6.16 -2.96 -3.38
N LEU A 65 5.18 -3.51 -4.07
CA LEU A 65 3.76 -3.27 -3.76
C LEU A 65 3.18 -4.47 -3.03
N VAL A 66 2.77 -4.25 -1.79
CA VAL A 66 2.19 -5.29 -0.93
C VAL A 66 0.84 -4.82 -0.44
N GLN A 67 -0.14 -5.72 -0.41
CA GLN A 67 -1.51 -5.37 0.00
C GLN A 67 -2.09 -6.42 0.91
N ALA A 68 -2.77 -5.97 1.96
CA ALA A 68 -3.56 -6.83 2.82
C ALA A 68 -5.04 -6.57 2.55
N ASP A 69 -5.77 -7.60 2.16
CA ASP A 69 -7.23 -7.51 2.00
C ASP A 69 -7.86 -7.90 3.35
N VAL A 70 -8.39 -6.90 4.06
CA VAL A 70 -8.97 -7.10 5.38
C VAL A 70 -10.51 -7.18 5.31
N THR A 71 -11.05 -7.54 4.15
CA THR A 71 -12.50 -7.65 3.97
C THR A 71 -13.15 -8.55 5.01
N ALA A 72 -12.53 -9.68 5.32
CA ALA A 72 -13.06 -10.63 6.31
C ALA A 72 -13.04 -10.08 7.72
N ASN A 73 -12.13 -9.16 8.00
CA ASN A 73 -11.95 -8.55 9.33
C ASN A 73 -11.85 -9.62 10.43
N ASP A 74 -11.19 -10.72 10.11
CA ASP A 74 -10.98 -11.82 11.06
C ASP A 74 -9.83 -11.51 12.02
N ASP A 75 -9.53 -12.43 12.91
CA ASP A 75 -8.50 -12.22 13.92
C ASP A 75 -7.13 -11.93 13.31
N THR A 76 -6.81 -12.58 12.20
CA THR A 76 -5.52 -12.36 11.52
C THR A 76 -5.45 -10.95 10.93
N ASP A 77 -6.53 -10.51 10.27
CA ASP A 77 -6.62 -9.15 9.73
C ASP A 77 -6.51 -8.11 10.84
N GLN A 78 -7.23 -8.34 11.94
CA GLN A 78 -7.22 -7.42 13.08
C GLN A 78 -5.85 -7.34 13.72
N ALA A 79 -5.15 -8.47 13.84
CA ALA A 79 -3.78 -8.49 14.39
C ALA A 79 -2.83 -7.66 13.52
N LEU A 80 -2.95 -7.78 12.20
CA LEU A 80 -2.11 -7.05 11.27
C LEU A 80 -2.36 -5.55 11.35
N MET A 81 -3.61 -5.14 11.50
CA MET A 81 -3.95 -3.73 11.69
C MET A 81 -3.46 -3.21 13.04
N ARG A 82 -3.67 -3.98 14.10
CA ARG A 82 -3.22 -3.57 15.45
C ARG A 82 -1.70 -3.43 15.55
N ARG A 83 -0.97 -4.29 14.84
CA ARG A 83 0.50 -4.24 14.85
C ARG A 83 1.02 -2.84 14.52
N PHE A 84 0.36 -2.14 13.61
CA PHE A 84 0.77 -0.82 13.16
C PHE A 84 -0.15 0.30 13.63
N GLY A 85 -1.12 -0.01 14.50
CA GLY A 85 -2.06 0.99 14.99
C GLY A 85 -3.01 1.51 13.92
N VAL A 86 -3.31 0.70 12.91
CA VAL A 86 -4.26 1.05 11.86
C VAL A 86 -5.66 0.66 12.29
N ILE A 87 -6.58 1.62 12.24
CA ILE A 87 -7.97 1.39 12.66
C ILE A 87 -8.75 0.67 11.55
N GLY A 88 -8.49 1.02 10.30
CA GLY A 88 -9.16 0.39 9.16
C GLY A 88 -8.67 0.98 7.85
N PRO A 89 -9.08 0.35 6.71
CA PRO A 89 -8.70 0.87 5.39
C PRO A 89 -9.49 2.14 5.04
N PRO A 90 -8.98 2.98 4.16
CA PRO A 90 -7.69 2.82 3.50
C PRO A 90 -6.56 3.39 4.36
N ALA A 91 -5.46 2.68 4.38
CA ALA A 91 -4.24 3.16 5.02
C ALA A 91 -3.06 2.61 4.23
N ILE A 92 -2.05 3.45 4.03
CA ILE A 92 -0.86 3.08 3.27
C ILE A 92 0.37 3.38 4.12
N LEU A 93 1.18 2.36 4.34
CA LEU A 93 2.43 2.46 5.08
C LEU A 93 3.60 2.28 4.11
N PHE A 94 4.71 2.93 4.43
CA PHE A 94 5.94 2.80 3.63
C PHE A 94 7.06 2.27 4.50
N PHE A 95 7.84 1.35 3.94
CA PHE A 95 9.00 0.77 4.61
C PHE A 95 10.22 1.01 3.73
N ASP A 96 11.33 1.39 4.36
CA ASP A 96 12.56 1.66 3.62
C ASP A 96 13.20 0.35 3.11
N ARG A 97 14.34 0.47 2.45
CA ARG A 97 15.02 -0.69 1.85
C ARG A 97 15.48 -1.71 2.89
N GLU A 98 15.64 -1.29 4.13
CA GLU A 98 15.99 -2.17 5.25
C GLU A 98 14.77 -2.77 5.93
N GLY A 99 13.57 -2.46 5.46
CA GLY A 99 12.34 -2.98 6.03
C GLY A 99 11.85 -2.25 7.27
N VAL A 100 12.36 -1.04 7.51
CA VAL A 100 11.94 -0.22 8.66
C VAL A 100 10.86 0.75 8.22
N GLU A 101 9.81 0.85 9.02
CA GLU A 101 8.70 1.73 8.65
C GLU A 101 9.10 3.20 8.67
N MET A 102 8.74 3.90 7.60
CA MET A 102 8.88 5.34 7.46
C MET A 102 7.60 5.99 7.97
N LYS A 103 7.43 6.07 9.29
CA LYS A 103 6.16 6.43 9.93
C LYS A 103 5.66 7.81 9.53
N ALA A 104 6.56 8.75 9.29
CA ALA A 104 6.19 10.11 8.91
C ALA A 104 5.48 10.17 7.54
N TYR A 105 5.56 9.10 6.75
CA TYR A 105 5.01 9.06 5.41
C TYR A 105 3.71 8.27 5.29
N ARG A 106 3.13 7.83 6.40
CA ARG A 106 1.85 7.13 6.39
C ARG A 106 0.76 7.98 5.76
N LEU A 107 -0.13 7.33 5.01
CA LEU A 107 -1.31 7.98 4.45
C LEU A 107 -2.55 7.27 4.95
N VAL A 108 -3.56 8.05 5.35
CA VAL A 108 -4.85 7.52 5.77
C VAL A 108 -5.92 8.25 4.97
N GLY A 109 -6.83 7.50 4.34
CA GLY A 109 -7.90 8.08 3.56
C GLY A 109 -7.58 8.15 2.08
N TYR A 110 -8.40 8.90 1.37
CA TYR A 110 -8.27 9.04 -0.08
C TYR A 110 -7.32 10.18 -0.44
N PHE A 111 -6.49 9.94 -1.46
CA PHE A 111 -5.59 10.94 -2.03
C PHE A 111 -5.71 10.91 -3.54
N LYS A 112 -5.91 12.07 -4.15
CA LYS A 112 -5.98 12.16 -5.61
C LYS A 112 -4.60 12.03 -6.23
N ALA A 113 -4.57 11.81 -7.55
CA ALA A 113 -3.35 11.40 -8.25
C ALA A 113 -2.17 12.37 -8.07
N ASP A 114 -2.40 13.68 -8.18
CA ASP A 114 -1.32 14.65 -8.06
C ASP A 114 -0.73 14.70 -6.65
N GLU A 115 -1.59 14.61 -5.63
CA GLU A 115 -1.15 14.56 -4.24
C GLU A 115 -0.35 13.29 -3.95
N PHE A 116 -0.86 12.17 -4.45
CA PHE A 116 -0.23 10.87 -4.23
C PHE A 116 1.11 10.79 -4.95
N SER A 117 1.17 11.29 -6.18
CA SER A 117 2.42 11.36 -6.95
C SER A 117 3.49 12.16 -6.21
N THR A 118 3.13 13.34 -5.72
CA THR A 118 4.04 14.17 -4.94
C THR A 118 4.54 13.44 -3.70
N HIS A 119 3.63 12.73 -3.03
CA HIS A 119 3.97 11.97 -1.83
C HIS A 119 4.96 10.84 -2.13
N LEU A 120 4.72 10.10 -3.21
CA LEU A 120 5.63 9.01 -3.61
C LEU A 120 7.02 9.54 -3.96
N GLN A 121 7.09 10.70 -4.60
CA GLN A 121 8.37 11.33 -4.91
C GLN A 121 9.14 11.65 -3.62
N LYS A 122 8.45 12.14 -2.60
CA LYS A 122 9.08 12.44 -1.30
C LYS A 122 9.56 11.17 -0.61
N VAL A 123 8.76 10.12 -0.64
CA VAL A 123 9.14 8.83 -0.05
C VAL A 123 10.41 8.30 -0.73
N LEU A 124 10.44 8.33 -2.06
CA LEU A 124 11.59 7.83 -2.80
C LEU A 124 12.83 8.68 -2.59
N ALA A 125 12.66 9.99 -2.41
CA ALA A 125 13.78 10.90 -2.17
C ALA A 125 14.34 10.79 -0.75
N ALA A 126 13.59 10.22 0.19
CA ALA A 126 13.98 10.11 1.59
C ALA A 126 14.90 8.92 1.87
N GLN A 127 15.37 8.21 0.86
CA GLN A 127 16.21 7.01 1.02
C GLN A 127 17.70 7.32 1.24
#